data_704660db87b83f47b7b482c2ff73c92a
#
_entry.id   704660db87b83f47b7b482c2ff73c92a
#
_cell.length_a   1.000
_cell.length_b   1.000
_cell.length_c   1.000
_cell.angle_alpha   90.00
_cell.angle_beta   90.00
_cell.angle_gamma   90.00
#
_symmetry.space_group_name_H-M   'P 1'
#
loop_
_entity.id
_entity.type
_entity.pdbx_description
1 polymer ?
#
loop_
_entity_poly.entity_id
_entity_poly.type
_entity_poly.pdbx_seq_one_letter_code
_entity_poly.pdbx_strand_id
1 'polypeptide(L)'
;MAVITLNKDRSQGKINRNIYGHFSEHLGRCIYQGLYVGEDSPIPNVRGIRTDAVEALKKIGVPVLRWPGGCFADEYHWEDGIGP
;
A
#
# COMPACT_ATOMS: atom_id res chain seq x y z
N MET A 1 -17.83 -29.80 23.16
CA MET A 1 -17.64 -29.56 21.73
C MET A 1 -18.10 -28.16 21.38
N ALA A 2 -17.27 -27.40 20.68
CA ALA A 2 -17.64 -26.09 20.18
C ALA A 2 -18.36 -26.23 18.83
N VAL A 3 -19.42 -25.45 18.63
CA VAL A 3 -20.16 -25.41 17.37
C VAL A 3 -20.16 -23.98 16.83
N ILE A 4 -19.74 -23.81 15.57
CA ILE A 4 -19.77 -22.53 14.86
C ILE A 4 -20.82 -22.64 13.76
N THR A 5 -21.82 -21.76 13.80
CA THR A 5 -22.86 -21.70 12.78
C THR A 5 -22.73 -20.44 11.95
N LEU A 6 -22.60 -20.60 10.63
CA LEU A 6 -22.60 -19.49 9.66
C LEU A 6 -23.97 -19.45 8.98
N ASN A 7 -24.67 -18.33 9.13
CA ASN A 7 -25.96 -18.14 8.50
C ASN A 7 -25.91 -16.93 7.57
N LYS A 8 -25.92 -17.18 6.27
CA LYS A 8 -25.84 -16.14 5.22
C LYS A 8 -27.07 -15.20 5.23
N ASP A 9 -28.19 -15.65 5.74
CA ASP A 9 -29.43 -14.87 5.75
C ASP A 9 -29.53 -13.91 6.95
N ARG A 10 -28.53 -13.97 7.84
CA ARG A 10 -28.37 -13.06 8.98
C ARG A 10 -27.18 -12.10 8.84
N SER A 11 -26.84 -11.73 7.61
CA SER A 11 -25.80 -10.73 7.37
C SER A 11 -26.19 -9.40 8.02
N GLN A 12 -25.27 -8.80 8.77
CA GLN A 12 -25.48 -7.51 9.45
C GLN A 12 -24.81 -6.34 8.75
N GLY A 13 -24.12 -6.61 7.64
CA GLY A 13 -23.45 -5.56 6.90
C GLY A 13 -22.51 -6.11 5.85
N LYS A 14 -21.82 -5.18 5.21
CA LYS A 14 -20.78 -5.46 4.21
C LYS A 14 -19.44 -4.96 4.72
N ILE A 15 -18.46 -5.83 4.70
CA ILE A 15 -17.06 -5.45 5.03
C ILE A 15 -16.56 -4.50 3.95
N ASN A 16 -16.09 -3.32 4.37
CA ASN A 16 -15.48 -2.37 3.44
C ASN A 16 -14.18 -2.95 2.91
N ARG A 17 -14.03 -2.99 1.57
CA ARG A 17 -12.82 -3.52 0.92
C ARG A 17 -11.53 -2.80 1.33
N ASN A 18 -11.62 -1.57 1.76
CA ASN A 18 -10.45 -0.77 2.15
C ASN A 18 -9.75 -1.28 3.42
N ILE A 19 -10.37 -2.18 4.20
CA ILE A 19 -9.65 -2.85 5.30
C ILE A 19 -8.47 -3.71 4.80
N TYR A 20 -8.49 -4.11 3.52
CA TYR A 20 -7.40 -4.84 2.86
C TYR A 20 -6.36 -3.90 2.24
N GLY A 21 -6.45 -2.61 2.52
CA GLY A 21 -5.47 -1.64 2.10
C GLY A 21 -4.11 -1.85 2.75
N HIS A 22 -3.09 -1.30 2.12
CA HIS A 22 -1.75 -1.33 2.65
C HIS A 22 -1.32 0.03 3.19
N PHE A 23 -0.29 0.00 4.01
CA PHE A 23 0.32 1.16 4.62
C PHE A 23 1.78 1.23 4.20
N SER A 24 2.22 2.39 3.76
CA SER A 24 3.61 2.64 3.38
C SER A 24 4.13 3.90 4.06
N GLU A 25 5.37 3.84 4.50
CA GLU A 25 6.03 4.95 5.21
C GLU A 25 7.40 5.23 4.60
N HIS A 26 7.84 6.48 4.65
CA HIS A 26 9.21 6.88 4.28
C HIS A 26 10.21 6.33 5.32
N LEU A 27 10.30 5.03 5.40
CA LEU A 27 11.14 4.29 6.33
C LEU A 27 11.81 3.13 5.61
N GLY A 28 13.11 3.24 5.40
CA GLY A 28 13.90 2.18 4.78
C GLY A 28 13.26 1.61 3.51
N ARG A 29 13.22 0.31 3.39
CA ARG A 29 12.72 -0.38 2.18
C ARG A 29 11.20 -0.38 2.02
N CYS A 30 10.45 0.22 2.93
CA CYS A 30 9.05 0.52 2.65
C CYS A 30 8.88 1.38 1.39
N ILE A 31 9.81 2.32 1.17
CA ILE A 31 9.85 3.18 -0.03
C ILE A 31 11.17 2.96 -0.78
N TYR A 32 12.31 3.26 -0.11
CA TYR A 32 13.61 3.37 -0.76
C TYR A 32 14.15 1.99 -1.15
N GLN A 33 14.35 1.77 -2.45
CA GLN A 33 14.72 0.50 -3.09
C GLN A 33 13.66 -0.62 -3.00
N GLY A 34 12.69 -0.51 -2.10
CA GLY A 34 11.57 -1.44 -2.01
C GLY A 34 10.45 -1.15 -3.00
N LEU A 35 10.04 0.12 -3.09
CA LEU A 35 9.05 0.60 -4.06
C LEU A 35 9.66 1.55 -5.08
N TYR A 36 10.45 2.52 -4.61
CA TYR A 36 11.07 3.54 -5.44
C TYR A 36 12.57 3.30 -5.56
N VAL A 37 13.05 3.24 -6.79
CA VAL A 37 14.47 2.99 -7.11
C VAL A 37 15.11 4.12 -7.92
N GLY A 38 14.32 5.09 -8.38
CA GLY A 38 14.75 6.12 -9.32
C GLY A 38 14.68 5.65 -10.78
N GLU A 39 14.51 6.61 -11.67
CA GLU A 39 14.31 6.33 -13.10
C GLU A 39 15.54 5.70 -13.76
N ASP A 40 16.73 6.12 -13.33
CA ASP A 40 18.01 5.64 -13.86
C ASP A 40 18.48 4.31 -13.27
N SER A 41 17.67 3.68 -12.42
CA SER A 41 18.01 2.42 -11.79
C SER A 41 18.06 1.28 -12.81
N PRO A 42 19.02 0.33 -12.70
CA PRO A 42 19.03 -0.89 -13.50
C PRO A 42 17.89 -1.86 -13.13
N ILE A 43 17.23 -1.65 -12.00
CA ILE A 43 16.07 -2.44 -11.61
C ILE A 43 14.87 -2.02 -12.48
N PRO A 44 14.12 -2.97 -13.08
CA PRO A 44 12.96 -2.65 -13.90
C PRO A 44 11.98 -1.75 -13.16
N ASN A 45 11.70 -0.59 -13.76
CA ASN A 45 10.86 0.44 -13.16
C ASN A 45 10.09 1.23 -14.21
N VAL A 46 9.04 1.92 -13.77
CA VAL A 46 8.34 2.94 -14.54
C VAL A 46 8.30 4.21 -13.68
N ARG A 47 8.93 5.25 -14.14
CA ARG A 47 9.09 6.52 -13.41
C ARG A 47 9.67 6.32 -12.01
N GLY A 48 10.65 5.44 -11.91
CA GLY A 48 11.32 5.11 -10.66
C GLY A 48 10.60 4.11 -9.75
N ILE A 49 9.36 3.72 -10.07
CA ILE A 49 8.61 2.74 -9.29
C ILE A 49 8.86 1.33 -9.83
N ARG A 50 9.23 0.41 -8.97
CA ARG A 50 9.53 -0.98 -9.33
C ARG A 50 8.30 -1.68 -9.92
N THR A 51 8.49 -2.28 -11.09
CA THR A 51 7.40 -3.00 -11.78
C THR A 51 7.01 -4.29 -11.07
N ASP A 52 7.95 -5.03 -10.52
CA ASP A 52 7.68 -6.25 -9.76
C ASP A 52 6.83 -6.00 -8.51
N ALA A 53 7.10 -4.91 -7.80
CA ALA A 53 6.29 -4.49 -6.65
C ALA A 53 4.87 -4.10 -7.08
N VAL A 54 4.74 -3.34 -8.17
CA VAL A 54 3.44 -2.95 -8.73
C VAL A 54 2.63 -4.18 -9.14
N GLU A 55 3.25 -5.14 -9.83
CA GLU A 55 2.60 -6.37 -10.25
C GLU A 55 2.13 -7.22 -9.07
N ALA A 56 2.96 -7.35 -8.02
CA ALA A 56 2.59 -8.05 -6.80
C ALA A 56 1.38 -7.41 -6.12
N LEU A 57 1.37 -6.08 -5.97
CA LEU A 57 0.25 -5.33 -5.39
C LEU A 57 -1.03 -5.45 -6.22
N LYS A 58 -0.91 -5.41 -7.56
CA LYS A 58 -2.04 -5.65 -8.46
C LYS A 58 -2.60 -7.06 -8.33
N LYS A 59 -1.73 -8.06 -8.21
CA LYS A 59 -2.12 -9.47 -8.10
C LYS A 59 -2.96 -9.74 -6.85
N ILE A 60 -2.64 -9.10 -5.74
CA ILE A 60 -3.43 -9.22 -4.50
C ILE A 60 -4.58 -8.22 -4.43
N GLY A 61 -4.73 -7.34 -5.42
CA GLY A 61 -5.86 -6.44 -5.54
C GLY A 61 -5.93 -5.38 -4.44
N VAL A 62 -4.79 -4.78 -4.07
CA VAL A 62 -4.75 -3.75 -3.03
C VAL A 62 -5.69 -2.60 -3.39
N PRO A 63 -6.73 -2.32 -2.58
CA PRO A 63 -7.74 -1.34 -2.92
C PRO A 63 -7.33 0.10 -2.62
N VAL A 64 -6.42 0.28 -1.67
CA VAL A 64 -5.95 1.60 -1.24
C VAL A 64 -4.56 1.46 -0.61
N LEU A 65 -3.74 2.47 -0.81
CA LEU A 65 -2.42 2.59 -0.19
C LEU A 65 -2.39 3.88 0.64
N ARG A 66 -2.21 3.75 1.94
CA ARG A 66 -2.02 4.89 2.83
C ARG A 66 -0.54 5.29 2.85
N TRP A 67 -0.29 6.56 2.68
CA TRP A 67 1.02 7.19 2.63
C TRP A 67 0.90 8.61 3.21
N PRO A 68 1.88 9.30 3.73
CA PRO A 68 3.33 9.03 3.69
C PRO A 68 3.86 8.21 4.87
N GLY A 69 3.05 7.79 5.80
CA GLY A 69 3.49 6.99 6.93
C GLY A 69 2.79 7.29 8.24
N GLY A 70 3.40 6.85 9.34
CA GLY A 70 3.00 7.12 10.71
C GLY A 70 3.84 8.24 11.31
N CYS A 71 5.02 7.92 11.88
CA CYS A 71 5.93 8.92 12.47
C CYS A 71 6.38 9.97 11.44
N PHE A 72 6.63 9.55 10.21
CA PHE A 72 7.05 10.47 9.15
C PHE A 72 5.95 11.46 8.75
N ALA A 73 4.69 11.12 8.95
CA ALA A 73 3.56 12.01 8.64
C ALA A 73 3.59 13.32 9.44
N ASP A 74 4.18 13.31 10.63
CA ASP A 74 4.32 14.50 11.46
C ASP A 74 5.31 15.52 10.90
N GLU A 75 6.24 15.07 10.05
CA GLU A 75 7.30 15.90 9.45
C GLU A 75 7.08 16.13 7.95
N TYR A 76 6.13 15.43 7.34
CA TYR A 76 5.90 15.47 5.91
C TYR A 76 5.07 16.69 5.49
N HIS A 77 5.60 17.47 4.55
CA HIS A 77 4.89 18.54 3.88
C HIS A 77 4.40 18.06 2.51
N TRP A 78 3.12 18.15 2.26
CA TRP A 78 2.53 17.59 1.03
C TRP A 78 3.10 18.24 -0.25
N GLU A 79 3.55 19.50 -0.14
CA GLU A 79 4.21 20.21 -1.22
C GLU A 79 5.48 19.49 -1.73
N ASP A 80 6.20 18.82 -0.84
CA ASP A 80 7.40 18.05 -1.21
C ASP A 80 7.08 16.89 -2.17
N GLY A 81 5.84 16.44 -2.18
CA GLY A 81 5.37 15.36 -3.04
C GLY A 81 4.98 15.77 -4.45
N ILE A 82 4.82 17.06 -4.71
CA ILE A 82 4.42 17.55 -6.04
C ILE A 82 5.58 18.12 -6.86
N GLY A 83 6.74 18.29 -6.22
CA GLY A 83 7.93 18.81 -6.86
C GLY A 83 7.93 20.33 -7.08
N PRO A 84 8.98 20.87 -7.67
CA PRO A 84 9.13 22.29 -7.95
C PRO A 84 8.16 22.81 -9.03
#